data_de307d852bf6f426084728f129564c4a
#
_entry.id   de307d852bf6f426084728f129564c4a
#
_cell.length_a   1.000
_cell.length_b   1.000
_cell.length_c   1.000
_cell.angle_alpha   90.00
_cell.angle_beta   90.00
_cell.angle_gamma   90.00
#
_symmetry.space_group_name_H-M   'P 1'
#
loop_
_entity.id
_entity.type
_entity.pdbx_description
1 polymer ?
#
loop_
_entity_poly.entity_id
_entity_poly.type
_entity_poly.pdbx_seq_one_letter_code
_entity_poly.pdbx_strand_id
1 'polypeptide(L)'
;MKIRLKNVKVYSSRQDRFEERDVCVSGGVFVGEDNFQEDEIWDCKDEIMLPNFVSNYGLIAKEVENETSDPHEIADRVTKHYFEHGYSKIVEEINNFEVAKAFGESWIETQIVSGDLKLLEKIKKLNKRNLTVGVGVDLILDTPEGIDEKVMYAHKNGLKIYSNFYESLMRAGEISTQYSKSPIEVARDFGMLDEKLVSTHNVCLDKEDIMQMGDDLLTIAPKTNMFSALGFEPLGLVKNYEKEVGFWTPNEFGLDMFENMRAALCVCRASMNDEEILSEKDVLCWATGVREFCPENNKIASFLLINSKKSQKNIENIVDLVKFSTSADIKSNVVAGKVVYKK
;
A
#
# COMPACT_ATOMS: atom_id res chain seq x y z
N MET A 1 26.86 -4.64 -4.43
CA MET A 1 26.66 -4.77 -5.88
C MET A 1 26.47 -3.38 -6.43
N LYS A 2 27.18 -3.04 -7.53
CA LYS A 2 27.07 -1.77 -8.25
C LYS A 2 26.46 -2.04 -9.61
N ILE A 3 25.29 -1.48 -9.87
CA ILE A 3 24.52 -1.73 -11.08
C ILE A 3 24.40 -0.41 -11.85
N ARG A 4 24.62 -0.47 -13.17
CA ARG A 4 24.23 0.60 -14.11
C ARG A 4 23.06 0.11 -14.95
N LEU A 5 21.92 0.81 -14.84
CA LEU A 5 20.76 0.61 -15.70
C LEU A 5 20.90 1.61 -16.87
N LYS A 6 21.09 1.10 -18.09
CA LYS A 6 21.26 1.92 -19.30
C LYS A 6 19.94 2.09 -20.03
N ASN A 7 19.73 3.28 -20.57
CA ASN A 7 18.60 3.62 -21.45
C ASN A 7 17.22 3.40 -20.76
N VAL A 8 17.14 3.51 -19.42
CA VAL A 8 15.88 3.29 -18.71
C VAL A 8 14.98 4.53 -18.81
N LYS A 9 13.68 4.30 -19.09
CA LYS A 9 12.67 5.36 -19.05
C LYS A 9 12.22 5.57 -17.60
N VAL A 10 12.63 6.68 -17.00
CA VAL A 10 12.24 7.04 -15.63
C VAL A 10 11.00 7.93 -15.66
N TYR A 11 9.97 7.60 -14.90
CA TYR A 11 8.81 8.47 -14.76
C TYR A 11 9.18 9.69 -13.92
N SER A 12 9.02 10.87 -14.50
CA SER A 12 9.17 12.15 -13.84
C SER A 12 7.79 12.69 -13.46
N SER A 13 7.40 12.58 -12.20
CA SER A 13 6.12 13.09 -11.70
C SER A 13 6.00 14.62 -11.80
N ARG A 14 7.12 15.36 -11.80
CA ARG A 14 7.14 16.81 -11.99
C ARG A 14 6.75 17.22 -13.40
N GLN A 15 7.23 16.47 -14.40
CA GLN A 15 7.04 16.79 -15.81
C GLN A 15 5.92 15.97 -16.44
N ASP A 16 5.38 15.02 -15.70
CA ASP A 16 4.34 14.06 -16.13
C ASP A 16 4.71 13.34 -17.43
N ARG A 17 5.98 12.92 -17.53
CA ARG A 17 6.52 12.22 -18.70
C ARG A 17 7.60 11.22 -18.32
N PHE A 18 7.90 10.31 -19.25
CA PHE A 18 9.08 9.46 -19.16
C PHE A 18 10.31 10.15 -19.73
N GLU A 19 11.43 10.06 -19.02
CA GLU A 19 12.73 10.55 -19.43
C GLU A 19 13.70 9.37 -19.56
N GLU A 20 14.29 9.19 -20.74
CA GLU A 20 15.30 8.15 -20.96
C GLU A 20 16.65 8.64 -20.41
N ARG A 21 17.25 7.85 -19.51
CA ARG A 21 18.56 8.12 -18.93
C ARG A 21 19.19 6.88 -18.33
N ASP A 22 20.49 6.97 -18.04
CA ASP A 22 21.16 5.99 -17.22
C ASP A 22 20.87 6.23 -15.73
N VAL A 23 20.84 5.15 -14.94
CA VAL A 23 20.65 5.20 -13.48
C VAL A 23 21.66 4.26 -12.82
N CYS A 24 22.41 4.77 -11.84
CA CYS A 24 23.41 4.01 -11.13
C CYS A 24 22.97 3.71 -9.70
N VAL A 25 23.20 2.47 -9.26
CA VAL A 25 22.86 1.99 -7.90
C VAL A 25 24.11 1.40 -7.26
N SER A 26 24.42 1.82 -6.03
CA SER A 26 25.52 1.26 -5.22
C SER A 26 25.18 1.28 -3.74
N GLY A 27 25.46 0.20 -3.02
CA GLY A 27 25.24 0.16 -1.58
C GLY A 27 23.79 0.37 -1.12
N GLY A 28 22.82 0.07 -1.99
CA GLY A 28 21.39 0.23 -1.68
C GLY A 28 20.82 1.62 -1.97
N VAL A 29 21.60 2.53 -2.53
CA VAL A 29 21.16 3.89 -2.88
C VAL A 29 21.43 4.22 -4.34
N PHE A 30 20.70 5.19 -4.88
CA PHE A 30 21.03 5.80 -6.16
C PHE A 30 22.31 6.64 -6.01
N VAL A 31 23.18 6.61 -7.02
CA VAL A 31 24.44 7.36 -7.05
C VAL A 31 24.61 8.09 -8.37
N GLY A 32 25.44 9.14 -8.37
CA GLY A 32 25.78 9.85 -9.60
C GLY A 32 26.56 8.99 -10.59
N GLU A 33 26.52 9.36 -11.88
CA GLU A 33 27.21 8.63 -12.96
C GLU A 33 28.71 8.92 -13.02
N ASP A 34 29.16 10.04 -12.44
CA ASP A 34 30.55 10.49 -12.52
C ASP A 34 31.51 9.47 -11.88
N ASN A 35 32.41 8.92 -12.69
CA ASN A 35 33.41 7.93 -12.29
C ASN A 35 32.81 6.62 -11.68
N PHE A 36 31.55 6.32 -11.97
CA PHE A 36 30.92 5.10 -11.52
C PHE A 36 31.51 3.88 -12.23
N GLN A 37 32.09 2.96 -11.45
CA GLN A 37 32.56 1.66 -11.93
C GLN A 37 31.54 0.62 -11.51
N GLU A 38 30.81 0.11 -12.45
CA GLU A 38 29.76 -0.91 -12.28
C GLU A 38 30.34 -2.32 -12.18
N ASP A 39 29.71 -3.16 -11.35
CA ASP A 39 29.92 -4.61 -11.34
C ASP A 39 29.03 -5.29 -12.41
N GLU A 40 27.86 -4.68 -12.71
CA GLU A 40 26.86 -5.22 -13.61
C GLU A 40 26.17 -4.11 -14.42
N ILE A 41 25.89 -4.39 -15.69
CA ILE A 41 25.15 -3.49 -16.58
C ILE A 41 23.83 -4.16 -16.99
N TRP A 42 22.73 -3.44 -16.82
CA TRP A 42 21.41 -3.82 -17.31
C TRP A 42 21.03 -2.92 -18.50
N ASP A 43 20.74 -3.51 -19.65
CA ASP A 43 20.16 -2.76 -20.77
C ASP A 43 18.64 -2.69 -20.60
N CYS A 44 18.14 -1.53 -20.21
CA CYS A 44 16.74 -1.26 -19.87
C CYS A 44 16.02 -0.46 -20.96
N LYS A 45 16.49 -0.51 -22.22
CA LYS A 45 15.96 0.29 -23.34
C LYS A 45 14.44 0.19 -23.53
N ASP A 46 13.84 -0.96 -23.20
CA ASP A 46 12.40 -1.20 -23.32
C ASP A 46 11.71 -1.27 -21.96
N GLU A 47 12.32 -0.69 -20.93
CA GLU A 47 11.82 -0.74 -19.57
C GLU A 47 11.53 0.64 -18.99
N ILE A 48 10.47 0.70 -18.19
CA ILE A 48 10.07 1.88 -17.43
C ILE A 48 10.39 1.65 -15.97
N MET A 49 11.07 2.61 -15.36
CA MET A 49 11.35 2.63 -13.93
C MET A 49 10.28 3.41 -13.18
N LEU A 50 9.67 2.78 -12.19
CA LEU A 50 8.66 3.34 -11.30
C LEU A 50 9.03 3.13 -9.83
N PRO A 51 8.44 3.89 -8.87
CA PRO A 51 8.46 3.50 -7.47
C PRO A 51 7.77 2.15 -7.28
N ASN A 52 8.17 1.42 -6.24
CA ASN A 52 7.47 0.20 -5.84
C ASN A 52 6.06 0.51 -5.32
N PHE A 53 5.18 -0.48 -5.39
CA PHE A 53 3.86 -0.39 -4.79
C PHE A 53 3.90 -0.57 -3.26
N VAL A 54 2.89 -0.02 -2.61
CA VAL A 54 2.68 -0.12 -1.16
C VAL A 54 1.28 -0.68 -0.90
N SER A 55 1.17 -1.68 -0.04
CA SER A 55 -0.11 -2.09 0.54
C SER A 55 -0.28 -1.41 1.89
N ASN A 56 -1.35 -0.62 2.04
CA ASN A 56 -1.63 0.14 3.25
C ASN A 56 -2.44 -0.66 4.29
N TYR A 57 -2.90 -1.82 3.92
CA TYR A 57 -3.50 -2.86 4.77
C TYR A 57 -3.59 -4.16 3.96
N GLY A 58 -3.45 -5.32 4.60
CA GLY A 58 -3.50 -6.62 3.93
C GLY A 58 -3.95 -7.74 4.86
N LEU A 59 -4.49 -8.78 4.25
CA LEU A 59 -4.94 -10.01 4.90
C LEU A 59 -4.36 -11.26 4.23
N ILE A 60 -3.32 -11.11 3.40
CA ILE A 60 -2.70 -12.23 2.68
C ILE A 60 -2.08 -13.24 3.65
N ALA A 61 -1.46 -12.76 4.74
CA ALA A 61 -0.91 -13.65 5.76
C ALA A 61 -1.98 -14.56 6.36
N LYS A 62 -3.19 -14.04 6.61
CA LYS A 62 -4.32 -14.80 7.12
C LYS A 62 -4.84 -15.86 6.13
N GLU A 63 -4.79 -15.58 4.83
CA GLU A 63 -5.12 -16.58 3.80
C GLU A 63 -4.11 -17.73 3.82
N VAL A 64 -2.81 -17.41 3.82
CA VAL A 64 -1.73 -18.42 3.84
C VAL A 64 -1.74 -19.22 5.14
N GLU A 65 -2.06 -18.62 6.30
CA GLU A 65 -2.22 -19.32 7.58
C GLU A 65 -3.32 -20.40 7.56
N ASN A 66 -4.31 -20.31 6.68
CA ASN A 66 -5.31 -21.36 6.50
C ASN A 66 -4.75 -22.60 5.78
N GLU A 67 -3.61 -22.49 5.09
CA GLU A 67 -3.00 -23.56 4.30
C GLU A 67 -1.78 -24.19 4.98
N THR A 68 -1.04 -23.42 5.78
CA THR A 68 0.14 -23.89 6.52
C THR A 68 0.25 -23.23 7.89
N SER A 69 0.81 -23.95 8.85
CA SER A 69 1.09 -23.44 10.20
C SER A 69 2.57 -23.12 10.42
N ASP A 70 3.44 -23.31 9.41
CA ASP A 70 4.86 -22.99 9.53
C ASP A 70 5.07 -21.47 9.36
N PRO A 71 5.56 -20.76 10.42
CA PRO A 71 5.75 -19.32 10.37
C PRO A 71 6.68 -18.84 9.26
N HIS A 72 7.74 -19.58 8.95
CA HIS A 72 8.68 -19.21 7.88
C HIS A 72 8.05 -19.41 6.50
N GLU A 73 7.34 -20.52 6.31
CA GLU A 73 6.61 -20.75 5.05
C GLU A 73 5.54 -19.67 4.81
N ILE A 74 4.81 -19.26 5.86
CA ILE A 74 3.82 -18.18 5.76
C ILE A 74 4.51 -16.88 5.31
N ALA A 75 5.56 -16.44 6.02
CA ALA A 75 6.26 -15.21 5.69
C ALA A 75 6.90 -15.24 4.30
N ASP A 76 7.50 -16.36 3.91
CA ASP A 76 8.14 -16.53 2.60
C ASP A 76 7.12 -16.50 1.46
N ARG A 77 5.99 -17.19 1.58
CA ARG A 77 4.92 -17.20 0.57
C ARG A 77 4.31 -15.82 0.41
N VAL A 78 3.93 -15.17 1.52
CA VAL A 78 3.37 -13.82 1.50
C VAL A 78 4.36 -12.83 0.87
N THR A 79 5.61 -12.84 1.32
CA THR A 79 6.65 -11.95 0.79
C THR A 79 6.88 -12.18 -0.70
N LYS A 80 6.92 -13.43 -1.16
CA LYS A 80 7.05 -13.79 -2.57
C LYS A 80 5.89 -13.24 -3.41
N HIS A 81 4.65 -13.44 -2.96
CA HIS A 81 3.46 -12.92 -3.66
C HIS A 81 3.54 -11.40 -3.83
N TYR A 82 3.90 -10.66 -2.77
CA TYR A 82 4.07 -9.22 -2.86
C TYR A 82 5.22 -8.80 -3.77
N PHE A 83 6.37 -9.48 -3.72
CA PHE A 83 7.52 -9.14 -4.57
C PHE A 83 7.24 -9.38 -6.06
N GLU A 84 6.57 -10.46 -6.41
CA GLU A 84 6.16 -10.77 -7.79
C GLU A 84 5.20 -9.73 -8.37
N HIS A 85 4.43 -9.04 -7.49
CA HIS A 85 3.48 -7.99 -7.85
C HIS A 85 4.02 -6.57 -7.64
N GLY A 86 5.31 -6.42 -7.32
CA GLY A 86 5.99 -5.12 -7.31
C GLY A 86 5.93 -4.34 -6.01
N TYR A 87 5.57 -4.94 -4.91
CA TYR A 87 5.52 -4.26 -3.62
C TYR A 87 6.89 -4.24 -2.94
N SER A 88 7.15 -3.20 -2.13
CA SER A 88 8.31 -3.09 -1.26
C SER A 88 7.93 -2.86 0.20
N LYS A 89 6.69 -2.42 0.44
CA LYS A 89 6.14 -2.14 1.75
C LYS A 89 4.72 -2.69 1.87
N ILE A 90 4.46 -3.35 2.99
CA ILE A 90 3.16 -3.93 3.28
C ILE A 90 2.74 -3.66 4.72
N VAL A 91 1.43 -3.68 4.92
CA VAL A 91 0.80 -3.71 6.24
C VAL A 91 -0.02 -4.98 6.31
N GLU A 92 0.23 -5.85 7.28
CA GLU A 92 -0.47 -7.13 7.44
C GLU A 92 -1.05 -7.30 8.84
N GLU A 93 -2.27 -7.82 8.91
CA GLU A 93 -2.86 -8.24 10.18
C GLU A 93 -2.29 -9.59 10.59
N ILE A 94 -1.49 -9.61 11.66
CA ILE A 94 -0.81 -10.82 12.16
C ILE A 94 -0.98 -10.92 13.66
N ASN A 95 -1.49 -12.05 14.13
CA ASN A 95 -1.74 -12.34 15.54
C ASN A 95 -0.82 -13.45 16.09
N ASN A 96 0.23 -13.82 15.35
CA ASN A 96 1.21 -14.84 15.73
C ASN A 96 2.62 -14.23 15.81
N PHE A 97 3.28 -14.37 16.96
CA PHE A 97 4.62 -13.81 17.19
C PHE A 97 5.70 -14.44 16.29
N GLU A 98 5.67 -15.75 16.08
CA GLU A 98 6.71 -16.43 15.26
C GLU A 98 6.55 -16.04 13.77
N VAL A 99 5.31 -15.84 13.29
CA VAL A 99 5.07 -15.31 11.94
C VAL A 99 5.59 -13.88 11.83
N ALA A 100 5.27 -13.00 12.77
CA ALA A 100 5.79 -11.63 12.78
C ALA A 100 7.32 -11.57 12.84
N LYS A 101 7.96 -12.48 13.60
CA LYS A 101 9.40 -12.60 13.67
C LYS A 101 10.01 -13.04 12.33
N ALA A 102 9.40 -14.00 11.64
CA ALA A 102 9.82 -14.46 10.32
C ALA A 102 9.75 -13.32 9.27
N PHE A 103 8.72 -12.47 9.29
CA PHE A 103 8.69 -11.24 8.48
C PHE A 103 9.87 -10.31 8.78
N GLY A 104 10.32 -10.23 10.04
CA GLY A 104 11.51 -9.46 10.43
C GLY A 104 12.83 -9.96 9.82
N GLU A 105 12.84 -11.13 9.20
CA GLU A 105 13.98 -11.72 8.48
C GLU A 105 13.90 -11.51 6.96
N SER A 106 12.77 -11.04 6.47
CA SER A 106 12.53 -10.74 5.06
C SER A 106 13.12 -9.38 4.65
N TRP A 107 13.09 -9.09 3.34
CA TRP A 107 13.51 -7.80 2.78
C TRP A 107 12.36 -6.81 2.58
N ILE A 108 11.12 -7.26 2.72
CA ILE A 108 9.96 -6.38 2.60
C ILE A 108 9.79 -5.55 3.88
N GLU A 109 9.53 -4.26 3.73
CA GLU A 109 9.16 -3.43 4.87
C GLU A 109 7.74 -3.81 5.31
N THR A 110 7.61 -4.35 6.52
CA THR A 110 6.34 -4.86 7.03
C THR A 110 5.90 -4.09 8.27
N GLN A 111 4.66 -3.62 8.25
CA GLN A 111 3.99 -3.15 9.46
C GLN A 111 2.99 -4.21 9.91
N ILE A 112 3.19 -4.73 11.11
CA ILE A 112 2.29 -5.72 11.72
C ILE A 112 1.17 -4.98 12.45
N VAL A 113 -0.07 -5.30 12.12
CA VAL A 113 -1.27 -4.80 12.83
C VAL A 113 -1.82 -5.90 13.70
N SER A 114 -2.09 -5.60 14.95
CA SER A 114 -2.76 -6.50 15.88
C SER A 114 -3.50 -5.72 16.97
N GLY A 115 -4.60 -6.32 17.48
CA GLY A 115 -5.28 -5.85 18.69
C GLY A 115 -4.65 -6.34 19.99
N ASP A 116 -3.69 -7.28 19.94
CA ASP A 116 -2.97 -7.79 21.13
C ASP A 116 -1.76 -6.90 21.44
N LEU A 117 -1.91 -6.01 22.41
CA LEU A 117 -0.85 -5.08 22.84
C LEU A 117 0.39 -5.81 23.39
N LYS A 118 0.23 -7.00 23.99
CA LYS A 118 1.38 -7.78 24.47
C LYS A 118 2.18 -8.37 23.33
N LEU A 119 1.51 -8.77 22.26
CA LEU A 119 2.15 -9.20 21.01
C LEU A 119 2.93 -8.05 20.40
N LEU A 120 2.31 -6.87 20.26
CA LEU A 120 2.98 -5.68 19.69
C LEU A 120 4.24 -5.30 20.48
N GLU A 121 4.20 -5.35 21.82
CA GLU A 121 5.38 -5.11 22.66
C GLU A 121 6.50 -6.15 22.44
N LYS A 122 6.17 -7.42 22.22
CA LYS A 122 7.16 -8.44 21.89
C LYS A 122 7.79 -8.19 20.52
N ILE A 123 6.99 -7.82 19.52
CA ILE A 123 7.46 -7.51 18.16
C ILE A 123 8.40 -6.30 18.18
N LYS A 124 8.05 -5.21 18.88
CA LYS A 124 8.90 -4.03 19.02
C LYS A 124 10.29 -4.38 19.60
N LYS A 125 10.36 -5.33 20.54
CA LYS A 125 11.62 -5.79 21.15
C LYS A 125 12.52 -6.55 20.18
N LEU A 126 12.02 -7.05 19.04
CA LEU A 126 12.85 -7.66 18.00
C LEU A 126 13.82 -6.64 17.39
N ASN A 127 13.49 -5.34 17.44
CA ASN A 127 14.30 -4.23 16.94
C ASN A 127 14.81 -4.47 15.49
N LYS A 128 13.93 -4.95 14.63
CA LYS A 128 14.22 -5.20 13.21
C LYS A 128 13.90 -3.94 12.41
N ARG A 129 14.83 -3.50 11.56
CA ARG A 129 14.69 -2.25 10.79
C ARG A 129 13.51 -2.26 9.82
N ASN A 130 13.20 -3.42 9.26
CA ASN A 130 12.11 -3.60 8.29
C ASN A 130 10.77 -3.94 8.94
N LEU A 131 10.69 -3.96 10.28
CA LEU A 131 9.49 -4.37 11.00
C LEU A 131 9.00 -3.23 11.91
N THR A 132 7.75 -2.83 11.70
CA THR A 132 7.05 -1.84 12.53
C THR A 132 5.72 -2.41 13.00
N VAL A 133 5.02 -1.71 13.90
CA VAL A 133 3.73 -2.16 14.43
C VAL A 133 2.67 -1.07 14.32
N GLY A 134 1.41 -1.50 14.22
CA GLY A 134 0.21 -0.68 14.31
C GLY A 134 -0.83 -1.34 15.22
N VAL A 135 -1.73 -0.56 15.78
CA VAL A 135 -2.76 -1.04 16.71
C VAL A 135 -4.06 -1.28 15.98
N GLY A 136 -4.57 -2.51 16.00
CA GLY A 136 -5.90 -2.86 15.52
C GLY A 136 -6.97 -2.57 16.58
N VAL A 137 -8.00 -1.82 16.23
CA VAL A 137 -9.15 -1.51 17.07
C VAL A 137 -10.43 -1.92 16.37
N ASP A 138 -11.27 -2.70 17.05
CA ASP A 138 -12.59 -3.11 16.54
C ASP A 138 -13.69 -2.54 17.43
N LEU A 139 -14.48 -1.60 16.89
CA LEU A 139 -15.54 -0.91 17.65
C LEU A 139 -16.71 -1.83 18.07
N ILE A 140 -16.80 -3.03 17.52
CA ILE A 140 -17.86 -3.99 17.85
C ILE A 140 -17.35 -5.06 18.85
N LEU A 141 -16.18 -5.61 18.55
CA LEU A 141 -15.63 -6.74 19.29
C LEU A 141 -14.86 -6.35 20.56
N ASP A 142 -14.28 -5.15 20.58
CA ASP A 142 -13.58 -4.63 21.75
C ASP A 142 -14.56 -4.02 22.74
N THR A 143 -14.28 -4.16 24.04
CA THR A 143 -15.02 -3.40 25.06
C THR A 143 -14.61 -1.93 25.05
N PRO A 144 -15.44 -1.00 25.52
CA PRO A 144 -15.08 0.42 25.62
C PRO A 144 -13.73 0.66 26.33
N GLU A 145 -13.50 -0.03 27.44
CA GLU A 145 -12.24 0.04 28.19
C GLU A 145 -11.07 -0.53 27.38
N GLY A 146 -11.30 -1.58 26.57
CA GLY A 146 -10.30 -2.16 25.68
C GLY A 146 -9.95 -1.23 24.52
N ILE A 147 -10.93 -0.50 23.99
CA ILE A 147 -10.70 0.55 22.96
C ILE A 147 -9.85 1.66 23.55
N ASP A 148 -10.21 2.20 24.73
CA ASP A 148 -9.45 3.24 25.41
C ASP A 148 -8.00 2.81 25.67
N GLU A 149 -7.78 1.58 26.18
CA GLU A 149 -6.43 1.03 26.40
C GLU A 149 -5.60 1.00 25.11
N LYS A 150 -6.19 0.52 24.01
CA LYS A 150 -5.53 0.42 22.71
C LYS A 150 -5.20 1.80 22.12
N VAL A 151 -6.15 2.73 22.17
CA VAL A 151 -5.97 4.09 21.67
C VAL A 151 -4.90 4.82 22.49
N MET A 152 -4.96 4.78 23.82
CA MET A 152 -3.93 5.35 24.70
C MET A 152 -2.55 4.75 24.44
N TYR A 153 -2.49 3.42 24.22
CA TYR A 153 -1.23 2.76 23.87
C TYR A 153 -0.68 3.26 22.53
N ALA A 154 -1.53 3.41 21.51
CA ALA A 154 -1.14 3.91 20.21
C ALA A 154 -0.58 5.34 20.30
N HIS A 155 -1.29 6.26 20.96
CA HIS A 155 -0.85 7.65 21.17
C HIS A 155 0.47 7.73 21.93
N LYS A 156 0.57 7.02 23.05
CA LYS A 156 1.81 7.00 23.87
C LYS A 156 3.04 6.54 23.07
N ASN A 157 2.85 5.62 22.13
CA ASN A 157 3.92 5.02 21.35
C ASN A 157 4.07 5.63 19.93
N GLY A 158 3.26 6.61 19.58
CA GLY A 158 3.29 7.22 18.26
C GLY A 158 2.89 6.27 17.13
N LEU A 159 2.01 5.29 17.39
CA LEU A 159 1.60 4.26 16.45
C LEU A 159 0.34 4.65 15.68
N LYS A 160 0.18 4.11 14.47
CA LYS A 160 -1.06 4.19 13.71
C LYS A 160 -2.12 3.28 14.31
N ILE A 161 -3.38 3.71 14.24
CA ILE A 161 -4.57 2.95 14.62
C ILE A 161 -5.22 2.46 13.34
N TYR A 162 -5.55 1.18 13.28
CA TYR A 162 -6.24 0.55 12.16
C TYR A 162 -7.62 0.11 12.62
N SER A 163 -8.65 0.55 11.90
CA SER A 163 -10.02 0.19 12.26
C SER A 163 -10.92 0.08 11.04
N ASN A 164 -11.88 -0.84 11.14
CA ASN A 164 -12.89 -1.11 10.12
C ASN A 164 -14.25 -0.67 10.62
N PHE A 165 -14.80 0.44 10.12
CA PHE A 165 -16.15 0.89 10.52
C PHE A 165 -17.16 0.83 9.37
N TYR A 166 -16.71 0.94 8.11
CA TYR A 166 -17.56 1.19 6.94
C TYR A 166 -17.49 0.09 5.89
N GLU A 167 -17.20 -1.15 6.30
CA GLU A 167 -17.19 -2.32 5.42
C GLU A 167 -18.56 -2.56 4.76
N SER A 168 -19.63 -2.34 5.53
CA SER A 168 -21.00 -2.53 5.09
C SER A 168 -21.95 -1.65 5.89
N LEU A 169 -23.14 -1.39 5.34
CA LEU A 169 -24.22 -0.72 6.08
C LEU A 169 -24.62 -1.48 7.35
N MET A 170 -24.53 -2.81 7.34
CA MET A 170 -24.82 -3.63 8.51
C MET A 170 -23.81 -3.33 9.62
N ARG A 171 -22.51 -3.36 9.34
CA ARG A 171 -21.47 -3.07 10.32
C ARG A 171 -21.56 -1.64 10.87
N ALA A 172 -21.74 -0.65 10.00
CA ALA A 172 -21.96 0.73 10.43
C ALA A 172 -23.21 0.86 11.31
N GLY A 173 -24.31 0.15 10.97
CA GLY A 173 -25.54 0.10 11.74
C GLY A 173 -25.38 -0.59 13.11
N GLU A 174 -24.58 -1.64 13.22
CA GLU A 174 -24.26 -2.30 14.49
C GLU A 174 -23.51 -1.35 15.42
N ILE A 175 -22.48 -0.65 14.94
CA ILE A 175 -21.75 0.36 15.71
C ILE A 175 -22.71 1.46 16.16
N SER A 176 -23.54 1.99 15.24
CA SER A 176 -24.49 3.05 15.55
C SER A 176 -25.53 2.61 16.58
N THR A 177 -25.96 1.35 16.55
CA THR A 177 -26.89 0.79 17.52
C THR A 177 -26.25 0.65 18.90
N GLN A 178 -25.01 0.18 18.95
CA GLN A 178 -24.28 -0.04 20.22
C GLN A 178 -23.97 1.28 20.93
N TYR A 179 -23.59 2.32 20.19
CA TYR A 179 -23.11 3.59 20.77
C TYR A 179 -24.11 4.75 20.64
N SER A 180 -25.22 4.60 19.93
CA SER A 180 -26.18 5.67 19.60
C SER A 180 -25.55 6.88 18.88
N LYS A 181 -24.51 6.63 18.08
CA LYS A 181 -23.71 7.62 17.31
C LYS A 181 -23.25 7.01 16.00
N SER A 182 -22.89 7.85 15.02
CA SER A 182 -22.26 7.34 13.80
C SER A 182 -20.87 6.75 14.10
N PRO A 183 -20.36 5.82 13.26
CA PRO A 183 -19.04 5.24 13.48
C PRO A 183 -17.92 6.27 13.63
N ILE A 184 -17.95 7.34 12.85
CA ILE A 184 -16.94 8.41 12.92
C ILE A 184 -17.06 9.23 14.23
N GLU A 185 -18.26 9.46 14.72
CA GLU A 185 -18.46 10.12 16.02
C GLU A 185 -17.94 9.24 17.16
N VAL A 186 -18.15 7.93 17.09
CA VAL A 186 -17.60 6.97 18.05
C VAL A 186 -16.07 6.98 18.01
N ALA A 187 -15.48 6.93 16.81
CA ALA A 187 -14.03 7.01 16.64
C ALA A 187 -13.45 8.30 17.22
N ARG A 188 -14.17 9.43 17.05
CA ARG A 188 -13.78 10.73 17.64
C ARG A 188 -13.85 10.69 19.17
N ASP A 189 -14.91 10.18 19.73
CA ASP A 189 -15.07 10.11 21.19
C ASP A 189 -13.97 9.30 21.88
N PHE A 190 -13.48 8.25 21.23
CA PHE A 190 -12.31 7.49 21.67
C PHE A 190 -10.96 8.12 21.29
N GLY A 191 -10.93 9.31 20.65
CA GLY A 191 -9.69 9.97 20.27
C GLY A 191 -8.92 9.26 19.16
N MET A 192 -9.59 8.52 18.26
CA MET A 192 -8.94 7.80 17.17
C MET A 192 -8.59 8.69 15.97
N LEU A 193 -9.22 9.90 15.86
CA LEU A 193 -9.08 10.80 14.70
C LEU A 193 -7.88 11.77 14.82
N ASP A 194 -6.86 11.44 15.59
CA ASP A 194 -5.71 12.29 15.85
C ASP A 194 -4.56 12.00 14.89
N GLU A 195 -4.75 12.25 13.60
CA GLU A 195 -3.70 12.19 12.54
C GLU A 195 -3.04 10.81 12.33
N LYS A 196 -3.59 9.73 12.93
CA LYS A 196 -2.97 8.40 12.88
C LYS A 196 -3.93 7.26 12.56
N LEU A 197 -5.20 7.59 12.30
CA LEU A 197 -6.17 6.60 11.92
C LEU A 197 -5.92 6.13 10.50
N VAL A 198 -5.95 4.84 10.30
CA VAL A 198 -6.07 4.16 9.01
C VAL A 198 -7.44 3.49 8.99
N SER A 199 -8.39 4.12 8.30
CA SER A 199 -9.70 3.54 8.10
C SER A 199 -9.64 2.51 6.99
N THR A 200 -9.98 1.26 7.30
CA THR A 200 -10.04 0.16 6.34
C THR A 200 -11.49 -0.08 5.91
N HIS A 201 -11.71 -0.61 4.69
CA HIS A 201 -13.05 -0.94 4.19
C HIS A 201 -14.03 0.27 4.22
N ASN A 202 -13.84 1.20 3.31
CA ASN A 202 -14.55 2.49 3.32
C ASN A 202 -15.75 2.55 2.36
N VAL A 203 -16.47 1.44 2.18
CA VAL A 203 -17.53 1.30 1.16
C VAL A 203 -18.76 2.16 1.48
N CYS A 204 -19.10 2.32 2.74
CA CYS A 204 -20.32 3.01 3.18
C CYS A 204 -20.10 4.41 3.74
N LEU A 205 -18.93 5.02 3.52
CA LEU A 205 -18.65 6.40 3.90
C LEU A 205 -19.59 7.37 3.18
N ASP A 206 -20.15 8.30 3.91
CA ASP A 206 -20.90 9.41 3.32
C ASP A 206 -20.10 10.73 3.37
N LYS A 207 -20.72 11.81 2.90
CA LYS A 207 -20.11 13.13 2.83
C LYS A 207 -19.80 13.68 4.24
N GLU A 208 -20.75 13.51 5.15
CA GLU A 208 -20.66 14.01 6.53
C GLU A 208 -19.50 13.30 7.27
N ASP A 209 -19.36 11.99 7.07
CA ASP A 209 -18.25 11.21 7.62
C ASP A 209 -16.90 11.71 7.11
N ILE A 210 -16.77 11.86 5.78
CA ILE A 210 -15.53 12.33 5.13
C ILE A 210 -15.12 13.71 5.63
N MET A 211 -16.09 14.63 5.82
CA MET A 211 -15.81 15.97 6.34
C MET A 211 -15.32 15.97 7.79
N GLN A 212 -15.72 14.96 8.56
CA GLN A 212 -15.33 14.82 9.96
C GLN A 212 -13.95 14.19 10.15
N MET A 213 -13.47 13.45 9.15
CA MET A 213 -12.12 12.88 9.14
C MET A 213 -11.09 14.01 8.88
N GLY A 214 -9.98 13.98 9.61
CA GLY A 214 -8.84 14.88 9.42
C GLY A 214 -7.91 14.41 8.29
N ASP A 215 -6.61 14.37 8.58
CA ASP A 215 -5.57 13.84 7.67
C ASP A 215 -5.43 12.30 7.78
N ASP A 216 -6.55 11.63 8.07
CA ASP A 216 -6.60 10.17 8.20
C ASP A 216 -6.42 9.49 6.84
N LEU A 217 -5.78 8.33 6.85
CA LEU A 217 -5.57 7.52 5.65
C LEU A 217 -6.81 6.63 5.40
N LEU A 218 -7.44 6.82 4.24
CA LEU A 218 -8.50 5.96 3.74
C LEU A 218 -7.91 4.85 2.87
N THR A 219 -8.14 3.59 3.21
CA THR A 219 -7.70 2.50 2.35
C THR A 219 -8.83 2.01 1.44
N ILE A 220 -8.51 1.69 0.20
CA ILE A 220 -9.46 1.29 -0.84
C ILE A 220 -9.03 0.00 -1.51
N ALA A 221 -9.99 -0.82 -1.92
CA ALA A 221 -9.76 -2.04 -2.72
C ALA A 221 -10.84 -2.19 -3.82
N PRO A 222 -10.92 -1.24 -4.76
CA PRO A 222 -12.04 -1.16 -5.68
C PRO A 222 -12.19 -2.39 -6.57
N LYS A 223 -11.10 -3.03 -6.98
CA LYS A 223 -11.15 -4.29 -7.75
C LYS A 223 -11.83 -5.39 -6.94
N THR A 224 -11.41 -5.61 -5.70
CA THR A 224 -11.98 -6.67 -4.86
C THR A 224 -13.44 -6.37 -4.52
N ASN A 225 -13.76 -5.12 -4.22
CA ASN A 225 -15.13 -4.71 -3.88
C ASN A 225 -16.11 -4.88 -5.05
N MET A 226 -15.64 -4.69 -6.29
CA MET A 226 -16.44 -5.00 -7.49
C MET A 226 -16.92 -6.46 -7.55
N PHE A 227 -16.12 -7.39 -7.05
CA PHE A 227 -16.45 -8.83 -7.09
C PHE A 227 -17.16 -9.32 -5.83
N SER A 228 -16.93 -8.68 -4.69
CA SER A 228 -17.55 -9.09 -3.41
C SER A 228 -18.97 -8.57 -3.22
N ALA A 229 -19.46 -7.74 -4.13
CA ALA A 229 -20.78 -7.08 -4.07
C ALA A 229 -21.00 -6.24 -2.78
N LEU A 230 -19.93 -5.81 -2.11
CA LEU A 230 -19.99 -4.94 -0.95
C LEU A 230 -20.33 -3.48 -1.33
N GLY A 231 -20.16 -3.11 -2.59
CA GLY A 231 -20.33 -1.74 -3.08
C GLY A 231 -18.98 -1.11 -3.43
N PHE A 232 -18.97 0.22 -3.56
CA PHE A 232 -17.77 0.97 -3.93
C PHE A 232 -17.50 2.07 -2.92
N GLU A 233 -16.23 2.31 -2.67
CA GLU A 233 -15.80 3.48 -1.93
C GLU A 233 -16.22 4.77 -2.64
N PRO A 234 -16.61 5.84 -1.93
CA PRO A 234 -17.06 7.10 -2.51
C PRO A 234 -15.87 7.95 -3.01
N LEU A 235 -15.09 7.40 -3.95
CA LEU A 235 -13.79 7.96 -4.39
C LEU A 235 -13.91 9.41 -4.92
N GLY A 236 -15.00 9.77 -5.54
CA GLY A 236 -15.23 11.14 -6.00
C GLY A 236 -15.34 12.14 -4.83
N LEU A 237 -16.02 11.76 -3.75
CA LEU A 237 -16.09 12.57 -2.55
C LEU A 237 -14.72 12.63 -1.87
N VAL A 238 -14.04 11.49 -1.70
CA VAL A 238 -12.72 11.39 -1.10
C VAL A 238 -11.73 12.31 -1.85
N LYS A 239 -11.74 12.31 -3.18
CA LYS A 239 -10.89 13.18 -4.01
C LYS A 239 -11.26 14.65 -3.84
N ASN A 240 -12.56 15.01 -3.85
CA ASN A 240 -13.02 16.39 -3.70
C ASN A 240 -12.65 16.99 -2.34
N TYR A 241 -12.53 16.18 -1.30
CA TYR A 241 -12.10 16.60 0.03
C TYR A 241 -10.59 16.41 0.28
N GLU A 242 -9.81 16.12 -0.78
CA GLU A 242 -8.35 15.99 -0.77
C GLU A 242 -7.82 15.02 0.31
N LYS A 243 -8.57 13.97 0.60
CA LYS A 243 -8.18 12.98 1.62
C LYS A 243 -6.98 12.15 1.17
N GLU A 244 -6.16 11.72 2.12
CA GLU A 244 -5.09 10.77 1.86
C GLU A 244 -5.68 9.39 1.58
N VAL A 245 -5.26 8.78 0.47
CA VAL A 245 -5.78 7.49 0.01
C VAL A 245 -4.63 6.54 -0.25
N GLY A 246 -4.83 5.28 0.13
CA GLY A 246 -3.93 4.20 -0.22
C GLY A 246 -4.68 2.92 -0.59
N PHE A 247 -4.07 2.09 -1.40
CA PHE A 247 -4.65 0.78 -1.71
C PHE A 247 -4.36 -0.24 -0.59
N TRP A 248 -5.29 -1.17 -0.40
CA TRP A 248 -5.10 -2.33 0.45
C TRP A 248 -5.31 -3.64 -0.34
N THR A 249 -4.76 -4.72 0.17
CA THR A 249 -4.74 -6.03 -0.49
C THR A 249 -5.50 -7.06 0.36
N PRO A 250 -6.83 -7.19 0.16
CA PRO A 250 -7.67 -8.08 0.97
C PRO A 250 -7.34 -9.55 0.78
N ASN A 251 -6.85 -9.93 -0.39
CA ASN A 251 -6.56 -11.31 -0.80
C ASN A 251 -5.61 -11.32 -2.01
N GLU A 252 -5.16 -12.50 -2.42
CA GLU A 252 -4.29 -12.67 -3.60
C GLU A 252 -4.90 -12.10 -4.90
N PHE A 253 -6.22 -12.14 -5.06
CA PHE A 253 -6.92 -11.54 -6.19
C PHE A 253 -6.71 -10.02 -6.27
N GLY A 254 -6.53 -9.35 -5.13
CA GLY A 254 -6.27 -7.91 -5.02
C GLY A 254 -4.82 -7.48 -5.25
N LEU A 255 -3.88 -8.39 -5.54
CA LEU A 255 -2.46 -8.05 -5.64
C LEU A 255 -2.08 -7.28 -6.92
N ASP A 256 -2.80 -7.44 -8.04
CA ASP A 256 -2.48 -6.66 -9.25
C ASP A 256 -2.86 -5.18 -9.07
N MET A 257 -1.86 -4.36 -8.74
CA MET A 257 -2.05 -2.93 -8.48
C MET A 257 -2.51 -2.16 -9.72
N PHE A 258 -2.11 -2.56 -10.93
CA PHE A 258 -2.58 -1.91 -12.16
C PHE A 258 -4.07 -2.10 -12.36
N GLU A 259 -4.60 -3.27 -12.03
CA GLU A 259 -6.04 -3.52 -12.08
C GLU A 259 -6.79 -2.73 -11.01
N ASN A 260 -6.22 -2.60 -9.79
CA ASN A 260 -6.81 -1.75 -8.75
C ASN A 260 -6.85 -0.27 -9.16
N MET A 261 -5.76 0.25 -9.77
CA MET A 261 -5.72 1.61 -10.30
C MET A 261 -6.80 1.84 -11.36
N ARG A 262 -6.96 0.89 -12.32
CA ARG A 262 -8.02 0.97 -13.35
C ARG A 262 -9.42 0.91 -12.73
N ALA A 263 -9.65 0.02 -11.79
CA ALA A 263 -10.92 -0.09 -11.10
C ALA A 263 -11.28 1.23 -10.37
N ALA A 264 -10.32 1.83 -9.65
CA ALA A 264 -10.51 3.12 -8.98
C ALA A 264 -10.91 4.23 -9.97
N LEU A 265 -10.21 4.35 -11.10
CA LEU A 265 -10.54 5.31 -12.15
C LEU A 265 -11.93 5.09 -12.69
N CYS A 266 -12.28 3.84 -13.06
CA CYS A 266 -13.59 3.52 -13.63
C CYS A 266 -14.72 3.83 -12.64
N VAL A 267 -14.59 3.37 -11.38
CA VAL A 267 -15.60 3.59 -10.34
C VAL A 267 -15.78 5.07 -10.05
N CYS A 268 -14.70 5.81 -9.85
CA CYS A 268 -14.74 7.23 -9.53
C CYS A 268 -15.37 8.03 -10.66
N ARG A 269 -14.86 7.89 -11.89
CA ARG A 269 -15.36 8.62 -13.05
C ARG A 269 -16.82 8.30 -13.38
N ALA A 270 -17.22 7.03 -13.27
CA ALA A 270 -18.61 6.62 -13.51
C ALA A 270 -19.56 7.14 -12.44
N SER A 271 -19.17 7.10 -11.16
CA SER A 271 -20.02 7.58 -10.06
C SER A 271 -20.24 9.09 -10.07
N MET A 272 -19.23 9.84 -10.51
CA MET A 272 -19.28 11.30 -10.58
C MET A 272 -19.73 11.84 -11.94
N ASN A 273 -19.84 10.96 -12.96
CA ASN A 273 -20.08 11.33 -14.36
C ASN A 273 -19.10 12.41 -14.87
N ASP A 274 -17.83 12.28 -14.46
CA ASP A 274 -16.76 13.22 -14.75
C ASP A 274 -15.46 12.45 -15.02
N GLU A 275 -14.92 12.58 -16.24
CA GLU A 275 -13.71 11.88 -16.67
C GLU A 275 -12.42 12.50 -16.09
N GLU A 276 -12.48 13.74 -15.63
CA GLU A 276 -11.32 14.48 -15.12
C GLU A 276 -11.20 14.43 -13.59
N ILE A 277 -12.21 13.93 -12.86
CA ILE A 277 -12.26 13.92 -11.40
C ILE A 277 -11.07 13.20 -10.75
N LEU A 278 -10.57 12.15 -11.39
CA LEU A 278 -9.44 11.35 -10.92
C LEU A 278 -8.50 11.02 -12.08
N SER A 279 -7.22 11.39 -11.93
CA SER A 279 -6.21 11.16 -12.96
C SER A 279 -5.42 9.88 -12.74
N GLU A 280 -4.76 9.37 -13.79
CA GLU A 280 -3.83 8.25 -13.72
C GLU A 280 -2.64 8.53 -12.79
N LYS A 281 -2.24 9.81 -12.68
CA LYS A 281 -1.23 10.27 -11.75
C LYS A 281 -1.67 10.14 -10.29
N ASP A 282 -2.93 10.50 -9.99
CA ASP A 282 -3.48 10.36 -8.64
C ASP A 282 -3.45 8.91 -8.18
N VAL A 283 -3.97 7.99 -9.01
CA VAL A 283 -3.99 6.56 -8.63
C VAL A 283 -2.58 5.95 -8.55
N LEU A 284 -1.62 6.41 -9.36
CA LEU A 284 -0.23 5.99 -9.20
C LEU A 284 0.37 6.51 -7.88
N CYS A 285 0.07 7.75 -7.49
CA CYS A 285 0.47 8.29 -6.19
C CYS A 285 -0.13 7.47 -5.03
N TRP A 286 -1.40 7.09 -5.12
CA TRP A 286 -2.06 6.24 -4.12
C TRP A 286 -1.45 4.83 -4.06
N ALA A 287 -1.06 4.27 -5.22
CA ALA A 287 -0.46 2.94 -5.32
C ALA A 287 0.97 2.85 -4.76
N THR A 288 1.72 3.95 -4.87
CA THR A 288 3.14 3.98 -4.51
C THR A 288 3.42 4.72 -3.20
N GLY A 289 2.47 5.53 -2.71
CA GLY A 289 2.68 6.46 -1.59
C GLY A 289 3.67 7.58 -1.93
N VAL A 290 4.03 7.77 -3.20
CA VAL A 290 5.07 8.72 -3.64
C VAL A 290 4.47 9.77 -4.58
N ARG A 291 4.47 11.03 -4.16
CA ARG A 291 4.04 12.15 -5.00
C ARG A 291 5.08 12.56 -6.04
N GLU A 292 6.37 12.43 -5.70
CA GLU A 292 7.48 12.75 -6.60
C GLU A 292 8.50 11.61 -6.60
N PHE A 293 8.60 10.90 -7.71
CA PHE A 293 9.64 9.90 -7.91
C PHE A 293 10.82 10.53 -8.66
N CYS A 294 11.96 10.51 -8.01
CA CYS A 294 13.21 10.94 -8.64
C CYS A 294 14.35 10.07 -8.09
N PRO A 295 14.98 9.24 -8.92
CA PRO A 295 16.17 8.48 -8.55
C PRO A 295 17.39 9.41 -8.47
N GLU A 296 17.44 10.21 -7.41
CA GLU A 296 18.50 11.15 -7.10
C GLU A 296 19.56 10.52 -6.20
N ASN A 297 20.76 11.08 -6.27
CA ASN A 297 21.91 10.66 -5.49
C ASN A 297 21.60 10.59 -3.98
N ASN A 298 22.02 9.51 -3.33
CA ASN A 298 21.82 9.19 -1.91
C ASN A 298 20.39 8.83 -1.47
N LYS A 299 19.40 8.78 -2.39
CA LYS A 299 18.09 8.19 -2.05
C LYS A 299 18.13 6.66 -2.12
N ILE A 300 17.32 6.01 -1.29
CA ILE A 300 17.21 4.54 -1.27
C ILE A 300 16.78 4.06 -2.66
N ALA A 301 17.52 3.11 -3.22
CA ALA A 301 17.24 2.52 -4.52
C ALA A 301 16.18 1.41 -4.40
N SER A 302 14.92 1.84 -4.33
CA SER A 302 13.75 0.95 -4.37
C SER A 302 12.90 1.33 -5.58
N PHE A 303 12.69 0.38 -6.51
CA PHE A 303 12.02 0.65 -7.78
C PHE A 303 11.55 -0.63 -8.49
N LEU A 304 10.63 -0.46 -9.41
CA LEU A 304 10.18 -1.47 -10.37
C LEU A 304 10.76 -1.19 -11.75
N LEU A 305 11.06 -2.25 -12.49
CA LEU A 305 11.26 -2.21 -13.94
C LEU A 305 10.10 -2.92 -14.61
N ILE A 306 9.41 -2.21 -15.51
CA ILE A 306 8.21 -2.67 -16.20
C ILE A 306 8.47 -2.67 -17.70
N ASN A 307 8.09 -3.75 -18.38
CA ASN A 307 8.19 -3.82 -19.83
C ASN A 307 7.30 -2.77 -20.52
N SER A 308 7.90 -1.86 -21.29
CA SER A 308 7.18 -0.85 -22.06
C SER A 308 6.65 -1.34 -23.40
N LYS A 309 7.15 -2.48 -23.90
CA LYS A 309 6.69 -3.07 -25.15
C LYS A 309 5.48 -3.96 -24.94
N LYS A 310 4.41 -3.68 -25.64
CA LYS A 310 3.19 -4.49 -25.69
C LYS A 310 2.94 -4.98 -27.10
N SER A 311 2.21 -6.07 -27.22
CA SER A 311 1.85 -6.64 -28.52
C SER A 311 1.00 -5.68 -29.38
N GLN A 312 0.20 -4.81 -28.75
CA GLN A 312 -0.72 -3.91 -29.45
C GLN A 312 -0.27 -2.45 -29.46
N LYS A 313 0.43 -1.99 -28.41
CA LYS A 313 0.87 -0.59 -28.28
C LYS A 313 2.01 -0.48 -27.27
N ASN A 314 3.04 0.34 -27.61
CA ASN A 314 4.06 0.68 -26.63
C ASN A 314 3.51 1.65 -25.58
N ILE A 315 4.03 1.56 -24.35
CA ILE A 315 3.71 2.49 -23.27
C ILE A 315 4.59 3.75 -23.46
N GLU A 316 3.95 4.88 -23.72
CA GLU A 316 4.62 6.14 -23.99
C GLU A 316 4.41 7.20 -22.91
N ASN A 317 3.35 7.05 -22.11
CA ASN A 317 2.96 7.98 -21.05
C ASN A 317 2.29 7.25 -19.89
N ILE A 318 1.93 7.99 -18.84
CA ILE A 318 1.30 7.42 -17.64
C ILE A 318 -0.11 6.85 -17.90
N VAL A 319 -0.85 7.44 -18.83
CA VAL A 319 -2.19 6.95 -19.19
C VAL A 319 -2.06 5.57 -19.82
N ASP A 320 -1.13 5.40 -20.76
CA ASP A 320 -0.83 4.09 -21.35
C ASP A 320 -0.36 3.09 -20.29
N LEU A 321 0.51 3.54 -19.35
CA LEU A 321 1.01 2.70 -18.27
C LEU A 321 -0.13 2.12 -17.43
N VAL A 322 -0.98 2.97 -16.87
CA VAL A 322 -2.09 2.52 -16.02
C VAL A 322 -3.10 1.71 -16.81
N LYS A 323 -3.35 2.09 -18.06
CA LYS A 323 -4.38 1.47 -18.90
C LYS A 323 -4.01 0.07 -19.41
N PHE A 324 -2.73 -0.16 -19.73
CA PHE A 324 -2.31 -1.36 -20.45
C PHE A 324 -1.35 -2.27 -19.68
N SER A 325 -0.77 -1.83 -18.55
CA SER A 325 0.11 -2.67 -17.75
C SER A 325 -0.66 -3.61 -16.82
N THR A 326 0.01 -4.68 -16.43
CA THR A 326 -0.43 -5.64 -15.43
C THR A 326 0.79 -6.06 -14.59
N SER A 327 0.60 -6.76 -13.49
CA SER A 327 1.73 -7.31 -12.72
C SER A 327 2.59 -8.28 -13.55
N ALA A 328 2.03 -8.91 -14.59
CA ALA A 328 2.79 -9.76 -15.50
C ALA A 328 3.87 -9.00 -16.32
N ASP A 329 3.80 -7.68 -16.40
CA ASP A 329 4.78 -6.84 -17.08
C ASP A 329 5.97 -6.44 -16.22
N ILE A 330 5.90 -6.71 -14.93
CA ILE A 330 7.01 -6.47 -14.01
C ILE A 330 8.18 -7.37 -14.40
N LYS A 331 9.31 -6.76 -14.74
CA LYS A 331 10.56 -7.44 -15.08
C LYS A 331 11.45 -7.64 -13.88
N SER A 332 11.52 -6.62 -13.04
CA SER A 332 12.32 -6.68 -11.80
C SER A 332 11.68 -5.83 -10.73
N ASN A 333 11.81 -6.31 -9.50
CA ASN A 333 11.50 -5.58 -8.28
C ASN A 333 12.80 -5.46 -7.47
N VAL A 334 13.19 -4.22 -7.19
CA VAL A 334 14.40 -3.89 -6.43
C VAL A 334 13.99 -3.16 -5.16
N VAL A 335 14.46 -3.63 -4.02
CA VAL A 335 14.19 -3.05 -2.69
C VAL A 335 15.52 -2.76 -2.01
N ALA A 336 15.77 -1.49 -1.68
CA ALA A 336 17.02 -1.02 -1.08
C ALA A 336 18.27 -1.53 -1.82
N GLY A 337 18.24 -1.51 -3.16
CA GLY A 337 19.30 -1.95 -4.05
C GLY A 337 19.45 -3.47 -4.17
N LYS A 338 18.61 -4.26 -3.52
CA LYS A 338 18.57 -5.72 -3.68
C LYS A 338 17.49 -6.12 -4.66
N VAL A 339 17.85 -6.94 -5.64
CA VAL A 339 16.89 -7.58 -6.55
C VAL A 339 16.13 -8.64 -5.76
N VAL A 340 14.86 -8.38 -5.48
CA VAL A 340 13.99 -9.31 -4.73
C VAL A 340 13.10 -10.13 -5.64
N TYR A 341 12.92 -9.68 -6.89
CA TYR A 341 12.26 -10.42 -7.97
C TYR A 341 12.87 -10.03 -9.31
N LYS A 342 13.08 -11.00 -10.18
CA LYS A 342 13.52 -10.83 -11.59
C LYS A 342 12.91 -11.94 -12.43
N LYS A 343 12.26 -11.55 -13.55
CA LYS A 343 11.61 -12.45 -14.51
C LYS A 343 12.59 -12.91 -15.57
#